data_6cf89e96506bb891bbef7df8ffa1157e
#
_entry.id   6cf89e96506bb891bbef7df8ffa1157e
#
_cell.length_a   1.000
_cell.length_b   1.000
_cell.length_c   1.000
_cell.angle_alpha   90.00
_cell.angle_beta   90.00
_cell.angle_gamma   90.00
#
_symmetry.space_group_name_H-M   'P 1'
#
loop_
_entity.id
_entity.type
_entity.pdbx_description
1 polymer ?
#
loop_
_entity_poly.entity_id
_entity_poly.type
_entity_poly.pdbx_seq_one_letter_code
_entity_poly.pdbx_strand_id
1 'polypeptide(L)'
;MTSEVLLAEPRGFCAGVDRAIDIVEHALTKFGRPIYVRHEIVHNTYVVDDLKKKGAIFIEELADVPPGATLIFSAHGVSRAIQDEAERRGFRIFDATCPLVSKVHVELAKLHKEGYEFIMIGHKGHPEVEGTMGQLDSGIHLVEDVEDVAKVQPAQTELLAVVTQTTLSVDDAAEIVAAVRARFPQVREPKQQDICYATQNRQDAVKLMSPLVDVVIVVGSPTSSNSNRLRELADRLGTPAYMVDSAADLDPAWFEGTLKVG
;
A
#
# COMPACT_ATOMS: atom_id res chain seq x y z
N MET A 1 -4.59 38.21 6.84
CA MET A 1 -5.66 37.67 5.98
C MET A 1 -6.02 36.30 6.54
N THR A 2 -7.30 35.97 6.67
CA THR A 2 -7.72 34.61 7.08
C THR A 2 -7.71 33.73 5.84
N SER A 3 -6.90 32.67 5.84
CA SER A 3 -6.90 31.65 4.79
C SER A 3 -8.15 30.76 4.92
N GLU A 4 -8.74 30.40 3.80
CA GLU A 4 -9.80 29.39 3.72
C GLU A 4 -9.16 28.00 3.69
N VAL A 5 -9.70 27.05 4.45
CA VAL A 5 -9.27 25.65 4.42
C VAL A 5 -10.34 24.80 3.75
N LEU A 6 -9.98 24.13 2.66
CA LEU A 6 -10.83 23.19 1.95
C LEU A 6 -10.42 21.76 2.30
N LEU A 7 -11.31 21.01 2.94
CA LEU A 7 -11.05 19.62 3.31
C LEU A 7 -11.44 18.68 2.18
N ALA A 8 -10.52 17.79 1.78
CA ALA A 8 -10.82 16.75 0.81
C ALA A 8 -11.88 15.78 1.32
N GLU A 9 -12.71 15.26 0.43
CA GLU A 9 -13.71 14.23 0.72
C GLU A 9 -13.64 13.15 -0.38
N PRO A 10 -13.34 11.85 -0.04
CA PRO A 10 -13.12 11.32 1.32
C PRO A 10 -11.71 11.63 1.87
N ARG A 11 -11.59 11.62 3.18
CA ARG A 11 -10.32 11.76 3.93
C ARG A 11 -10.28 10.79 5.12
N GLY A 12 -9.16 10.78 5.85
CA GLY A 12 -8.96 9.91 7.01
C GLY A 12 -8.57 8.47 6.63
N PHE A 13 -8.66 7.54 7.57
CA PHE A 13 -8.32 6.15 7.34
C PHE A 13 -9.39 5.43 6.52
N CYS A 14 -8.99 4.37 5.82
CA CYS A 14 -9.94 3.46 5.18
C CYS A 14 -10.23 2.26 6.09
N ALA A 15 -11.31 1.55 5.83
CA ALA A 15 -11.69 0.38 6.62
C ALA A 15 -10.59 -0.68 6.76
N GLY A 16 -9.69 -0.80 5.76
CA GLY A 16 -8.55 -1.72 5.84
C GLY A 16 -7.51 -1.28 6.86
N VAL A 17 -7.23 0.03 6.94
CA VAL A 17 -6.32 0.63 7.93
C VAL A 17 -6.91 0.53 9.32
N ASP A 18 -8.17 0.95 9.52
CA ASP A 18 -8.84 0.88 10.82
C ASP A 18 -8.85 -0.56 11.34
N ARG A 19 -9.24 -1.53 10.50
CA ARG A 19 -9.23 -2.95 10.87
C ARG A 19 -7.85 -3.44 11.31
N ALA A 20 -6.79 -3.02 10.63
CA ALA A 20 -5.43 -3.46 10.97
C ALA A 20 -4.98 -2.91 12.33
N ILE A 21 -5.28 -1.64 12.61
CA ILE A 21 -5.03 -1.01 13.91
C ILE A 21 -5.82 -1.72 15.02
N ASP A 22 -7.12 -1.93 14.81
CA ASP A 22 -8.01 -2.60 15.76
C ASP A 22 -7.52 -4.01 16.13
N ILE A 23 -6.99 -4.77 15.17
CA ILE A 23 -6.44 -6.11 15.44
C ILE A 23 -5.29 -6.03 16.44
N VAL A 24 -4.37 -5.07 16.29
CA VAL A 24 -3.24 -4.91 17.23
C VAL A 24 -3.74 -4.48 18.61
N GLU A 25 -4.66 -3.51 18.69
CA GLU A 25 -5.22 -3.03 19.97
C GLU A 25 -5.99 -4.12 20.71
N HIS A 26 -6.83 -4.87 19.99
CA HIS A 26 -7.53 -6.02 20.55
C HIS A 26 -6.58 -7.13 21.02
N ALA A 27 -5.50 -7.39 20.27
CA ALA A 27 -4.50 -8.36 20.68
C ALA A 27 -3.77 -7.91 21.96
N LEU A 28 -3.36 -6.63 22.05
CA LEU A 28 -2.76 -6.05 23.26
C LEU A 28 -3.67 -6.16 24.48
N THR A 29 -4.97 -5.91 24.28
CA THR A 29 -5.99 -6.03 25.34
C THR A 29 -6.20 -7.47 25.78
N LYS A 30 -6.28 -8.41 24.82
CA LYS A 30 -6.66 -9.79 25.08
C LYS A 30 -5.53 -10.67 25.57
N PHE A 31 -4.30 -10.46 25.04
CA PHE A 31 -3.16 -11.32 25.31
C PHE A 31 -2.07 -10.65 26.12
N GLY A 32 -2.17 -9.34 26.37
CA GLY A 32 -1.18 -8.55 27.10
C GLY A 32 0.03 -8.20 26.23
N ARG A 33 0.98 -7.51 26.84
CA ARG A 33 2.22 -7.05 26.21
C ARG A 33 3.33 -8.10 26.40
N PRO A 34 4.28 -8.23 25.46
CA PRO A 34 4.33 -7.59 24.15
C PRO A 34 3.51 -8.33 23.09
N ILE A 35 3.07 -7.60 22.07
CA ILE A 35 2.54 -8.15 20.82
C ILE A 35 3.56 -7.82 19.72
N TYR A 36 3.95 -8.80 18.93
CA TYR A 36 4.88 -8.62 17.82
C TYR A 36 4.12 -8.34 16.54
N VAL A 37 4.57 -7.38 15.75
CA VAL A 37 3.98 -7.01 14.47
C VAL A 37 5.05 -7.08 13.40
N ARG A 38 4.85 -7.92 12.39
CA ARG A 38 5.78 -8.02 11.28
C ARG A 38 5.59 -6.86 10.32
N HIS A 39 6.64 -6.05 10.18
CA HIS A 39 6.65 -4.77 9.49
C HIS A 39 5.70 -3.74 10.14
N GLU A 40 5.73 -2.49 9.69
CA GLU A 40 4.73 -1.48 10.12
C GLU A 40 3.32 -1.99 9.85
N ILE A 41 2.41 -1.90 10.83
CA ILE A 41 1.04 -2.38 10.66
C ILE A 41 0.34 -1.70 9.49
N VAL A 42 0.60 -0.41 9.32
CA VAL A 42 0.27 0.48 8.21
C VAL A 42 1.39 1.51 8.08
N HIS A 43 1.61 2.05 6.90
CA HIS A 43 2.59 3.12 6.67
C HIS A 43 2.10 4.46 7.24
N ASN A 44 2.14 4.60 8.56
CA ASN A 44 1.80 5.81 9.27
C ASN A 44 2.59 5.89 10.58
N THR A 45 3.55 6.80 10.65
CA THR A 45 4.49 6.95 11.78
C THR A 45 3.75 7.22 13.08
N TYR A 46 2.72 8.06 13.05
CA TYR A 46 1.91 8.38 14.24
C TYR A 46 1.23 7.14 14.82
N VAL A 47 0.61 6.32 13.96
CA VAL A 47 -0.03 5.05 14.37
C VAL A 47 0.99 4.07 14.92
N VAL A 48 2.10 3.89 14.23
CA VAL A 48 3.18 2.98 14.65
C VAL A 48 3.72 3.38 16.02
N ASP A 49 3.98 4.66 16.23
CA ASP A 49 4.50 5.16 17.51
C ASP A 49 3.49 5.08 18.66
N ASP A 50 2.21 5.29 18.37
CA ASP A 50 1.14 5.09 19.37
C ASP A 50 1.04 3.62 19.78
N LEU A 51 1.06 2.70 18.83
CA LEU A 51 1.02 1.26 19.10
C LEU A 51 2.28 0.77 19.83
N LYS A 52 3.48 1.33 19.53
CA LYS A 52 4.71 1.07 20.32
C LYS A 52 4.53 1.48 21.77
N LYS A 53 3.98 2.67 22.04
CA LYS A 53 3.70 3.15 23.42
C LYS A 53 2.70 2.23 24.12
N LYS A 54 1.76 1.64 23.40
CA LYS A 54 0.78 0.67 23.91
C LYS A 54 1.40 -0.71 24.15
N GLY A 55 2.61 -1.01 23.64
CA GLY A 55 3.35 -2.24 23.87
C GLY A 55 3.44 -3.20 22.69
N ALA A 56 3.17 -2.72 21.46
CA ALA A 56 3.51 -3.44 20.24
C ALA A 56 5.01 -3.32 19.95
N ILE A 57 5.61 -4.41 19.47
CA ILE A 57 7.00 -4.49 19.02
C ILE A 57 6.98 -4.78 17.53
N PHE A 58 7.48 -3.84 16.72
CA PHE A 58 7.59 -4.01 15.28
C PHE A 58 8.91 -4.68 14.94
N ILE A 59 8.85 -5.72 14.11
CA ILE A 59 10.01 -6.53 13.71
C ILE A 59 10.02 -6.73 12.20
N GLU A 60 11.20 -6.93 11.64
CA GLU A 60 11.37 -7.31 10.24
C GLU A 60 11.63 -8.82 10.10
N GLU A 61 12.36 -9.41 11.03
CA GLU A 61 12.75 -10.81 10.98
C GLU A 61 12.01 -11.64 12.04
N LEU A 62 11.49 -12.80 11.65
CA LEU A 62 10.83 -13.72 12.59
C LEU A 62 11.76 -14.28 13.65
N ALA A 63 13.08 -14.18 13.43
CA ALA A 63 14.09 -14.57 14.41
C ALA A 63 14.03 -13.73 15.69
N ASP A 64 13.55 -12.50 15.59
CA ASP A 64 13.43 -11.56 16.71
C ASP A 64 12.20 -11.84 17.61
N VAL A 65 11.34 -12.79 17.20
CA VAL A 65 10.11 -13.14 17.92
C VAL A 65 10.35 -14.34 18.82
N PRO A 66 10.12 -14.21 20.15
CA PRO A 66 10.25 -15.33 21.09
C PRO A 66 9.26 -16.47 20.78
N PRO A 67 9.62 -17.74 21.09
CA PRO A 67 8.72 -18.88 20.92
C PRO A 67 7.38 -18.68 21.68
N GLY A 68 6.28 -19.02 21.02
CA GLY A 68 4.91 -18.93 21.58
C GLY A 68 4.35 -17.51 21.71
N ALA A 69 5.08 -16.49 21.25
CA ALA A 69 4.61 -15.12 21.24
C ALA A 69 3.41 -14.93 20.28
N THR A 70 2.69 -13.82 20.47
CA THR A 70 1.64 -13.40 19.54
C THR A 70 2.27 -12.53 18.45
N LEU A 71 2.09 -12.95 17.20
CA LEU A 71 2.58 -12.30 15.99
C LEU A 71 1.40 -11.82 15.14
N ILE A 72 1.49 -10.60 14.63
CA ILE A 72 0.51 -10.03 13.70
C ILE A 72 1.20 -9.73 12.37
N PHE A 73 0.64 -10.20 11.26
CA PHE A 73 1.04 -9.78 9.93
C PHE A 73 0.37 -8.45 9.60
N SER A 74 1.13 -7.52 9.00
CA SER A 74 0.66 -6.17 8.69
C SER A 74 -0.41 -6.14 7.59
N ALA A 75 -1.02 -4.97 7.39
CA ALA A 75 -2.03 -4.75 6.35
C ALA A 75 -1.53 -5.04 4.92
N HIS A 76 -0.21 -5.02 4.72
CA HIS A 76 0.43 -5.25 3.41
C HIS A 76 0.44 -6.72 2.97
N GLY A 77 0.18 -7.65 3.90
CA GLY A 77 0.35 -9.08 3.66
C GLY A 77 1.81 -9.51 3.75
N VAL A 78 2.04 -10.81 3.72
CA VAL A 78 3.36 -11.43 3.77
C VAL A 78 3.47 -12.55 2.74
N SER A 79 4.70 -12.92 2.38
CA SER A 79 4.96 -14.07 1.50
C SER A 79 4.53 -15.38 2.15
N ARG A 80 4.28 -16.41 1.32
CA ARG A 80 3.98 -17.76 1.80
C ARG A 80 5.10 -18.31 2.68
N ALA A 81 6.36 -18.07 2.32
CA ALA A 81 7.51 -18.50 3.10
C ALA A 81 7.50 -17.94 4.54
N ILE A 82 7.09 -16.67 4.72
CA ILE A 82 6.95 -16.05 6.05
C ILE A 82 5.78 -16.69 6.83
N GLN A 83 4.65 -16.98 6.17
CA GLN A 83 3.52 -17.67 6.80
C GLN A 83 3.94 -19.05 7.30
N ASP A 84 4.52 -19.86 6.43
CA ASP A 84 4.97 -21.22 6.74
C ASP A 84 6.03 -21.24 7.86
N GLU A 85 6.92 -20.26 7.88
CA GLU A 85 7.93 -20.13 8.94
C GLU A 85 7.28 -19.76 10.27
N ALA A 86 6.36 -18.81 10.29
CA ALA A 86 5.65 -18.39 11.49
C ALA A 86 4.84 -19.55 12.10
N GLU A 87 4.18 -20.36 11.26
CA GLU A 87 3.47 -21.57 11.68
C GLU A 87 4.43 -22.62 12.26
N ARG A 88 5.55 -22.90 11.58
CA ARG A 88 6.57 -23.85 12.08
C ARG A 88 7.18 -23.45 13.41
N ARG A 89 7.31 -22.14 13.67
CA ARG A 89 7.81 -21.61 14.95
C ARG A 89 6.76 -21.66 16.07
N GLY A 90 5.50 -21.99 15.74
CA GLY A 90 4.42 -22.12 16.73
C GLY A 90 3.94 -20.80 17.32
N PHE A 91 4.05 -19.70 16.59
CA PHE A 91 3.51 -18.41 17.03
C PHE A 91 1.99 -18.44 17.06
N ARG A 92 1.38 -17.61 17.93
CA ARG A 92 -0.04 -17.27 17.83
C ARG A 92 -0.22 -16.19 16.79
N ILE A 93 -0.63 -16.57 15.58
CA ILE A 93 -0.67 -15.69 14.43
C ILE A 93 -2.05 -15.04 14.30
N PHE A 94 -2.06 -13.73 14.04
CA PHE A 94 -3.22 -12.97 13.56
C PHE A 94 -2.84 -12.28 12.24
N ASP A 95 -3.72 -12.41 11.26
CA ASP A 95 -3.51 -11.82 9.94
C ASP A 95 -4.32 -10.54 9.82
N ALA A 96 -3.62 -9.39 9.79
CA ALA A 96 -4.21 -8.08 9.56
C ALA A 96 -4.16 -7.64 8.08
N THR A 97 -3.74 -8.52 7.16
CA THR A 97 -3.71 -8.24 5.72
C THR A 97 -5.03 -7.63 5.26
N CYS A 98 -4.94 -6.52 4.54
CA CYS A 98 -6.12 -5.87 3.98
C CYS A 98 -6.89 -6.83 3.08
N PRO A 99 -8.23 -6.93 3.19
CA PRO A 99 -9.02 -7.82 2.34
C PRO A 99 -8.81 -7.60 0.84
N LEU A 100 -8.47 -6.38 0.41
CA LEU A 100 -8.19 -6.09 -0.99
C LEU A 100 -6.82 -6.63 -1.44
N VAL A 101 -5.83 -6.67 -0.56
CA VAL A 101 -4.55 -7.36 -0.82
C VAL A 101 -4.76 -8.86 -0.83
N SER A 102 -5.52 -9.39 0.14
CA SER A 102 -5.87 -10.83 0.16
C SER A 102 -6.60 -11.28 -1.11
N LYS A 103 -7.46 -10.41 -1.69
CA LYS A 103 -8.12 -10.67 -2.98
C LYS A 103 -7.09 -10.90 -4.09
N VAL A 104 -6.05 -10.06 -4.19
CA VAL A 104 -4.97 -10.19 -5.17
C VAL A 104 -4.23 -11.53 -4.97
N HIS A 105 -3.87 -11.86 -3.72
CA HIS A 105 -3.20 -13.14 -3.39
C HIS A 105 -4.04 -14.36 -3.79
N VAL A 106 -5.35 -14.34 -3.53
CA VAL A 106 -6.28 -15.43 -3.88
C VAL A 106 -6.41 -15.57 -5.39
N GLU A 107 -6.55 -14.46 -6.12
CA GLU A 107 -6.66 -14.47 -7.58
C GLU A 107 -5.36 -15.00 -8.22
N LEU A 108 -4.20 -14.53 -7.73
CA LEU A 108 -2.89 -14.99 -8.15
C LEU A 108 -2.73 -16.50 -7.94
N ALA A 109 -3.03 -17.01 -6.73
CA ALA A 109 -2.93 -18.43 -6.42
C ALA A 109 -3.90 -19.29 -7.26
N LYS A 110 -5.08 -18.77 -7.59
CA LYS A 110 -6.06 -19.44 -8.45
C LYS A 110 -5.55 -19.54 -9.90
N LEU A 111 -5.13 -18.42 -10.49
CA LEU A 111 -4.67 -18.36 -11.87
C LEU A 111 -3.36 -19.11 -12.07
N HIS A 112 -2.47 -19.12 -11.06
CA HIS A 112 -1.26 -19.92 -11.11
C HIS A 112 -1.55 -21.42 -11.25
N LYS A 113 -2.58 -21.93 -10.57
CA LYS A 113 -3.05 -23.34 -10.75
C LYS A 113 -3.61 -23.60 -12.14
N GLU A 114 -4.07 -22.57 -12.84
CA GLU A 114 -4.52 -22.64 -14.23
C GLU A 114 -3.35 -22.50 -15.23
N GLY A 115 -2.11 -22.34 -14.75
CA GLY A 115 -0.90 -22.25 -15.53
C GLY A 115 -0.48 -20.84 -15.93
N TYR A 116 -1.09 -19.80 -15.37
CA TYR A 116 -0.74 -18.41 -15.67
C TYR A 116 0.59 -18.01 -15.02
N GLU A 117 1.37 -17.22 -15.75
CA GLU A 117 2.39 -16.34 -15.22
C GLU A 117 1.83 -14.93 -15.02
N PHE A 118 2.57 -14.06 -14.30
CA PHE A 118 2.06 -12.76 -13.90
C PHE A 118 3.02 -11.62 -14.19
N ILE A 119 2.48 -10.49 -14.55
CA ILE A 119 3.13 -9.19 -14.49
C ILE A 119 2.59 -8.48 -13.25
N MET A 120 3.46 -8.25 -12.27
CA MET A 120 3.17 -7.48 -11.08
C MET A 120 3.57 -6.02 -11.31
N ILE A 121 2.61 -5.11 -11.37
CA ILE A 121 2.87 -3.68 -11.43
C ILE A 121 2.94 -3.14 -10.01
N GLY A 122 4.09 -2.59 -9.61
CA GLY A 122 4.29 -2.12 -8.23
C GLY A 122 5.71 -1.66 -7.99
N HIS A 123 5.98 -1.09 -6.83
CA HIS A 123 7.28 -0.56 -6.45
C HIS A 123 8.14 -1.64 -5.79
N LYS A 124 9.33 -1.84 -6.32
CA LYS A 124 10.33 -2.75 -5.73
C LYS A 124 10.63 -2.38 -4.28
N GLY A 125 10.69 -3.40 -3.41
CA GLY A 125 10.95 -3.22 -1.99
C GLY A 125 9.73 -2.79 -1.17
N HIS A 126 8.58 -2.53 -1.79
CA HIS A 126 7.35 -2.28 -1.04
C HIS A 126 6.82 -3.59 -0.43
N PRO A 127 6.47 -3.62 0.88
CA PRO A 127 6.04 -4.85 1.57
C PRO A 127 4.87 -5.57 0.90
N GLU A 128 3.90 -4.85 0.35
CA GLU A 128 2.77 -5.43 -0.39
C GLU A 128 3.23 -6.13 -1.67
N VAL A 129 4.21 -5.56 -2.38
CA VAL A 129 4.78 -6.15 -3.59
C VAL A 129 5.56 -7.41 -3.24
N GLU A 130 6.41 -7.35 -2.22
CA GLU A 130 7.17 -8.52 -1.74
C GLU A 130 6.24 -9.63 -1.24
N GLY A 131 5.19 -9.27 -0.49
CA GLY A 131 4.17 -10.20 0.00
C GLY A 131 3.41 -10.87 -1.14
N THR A 132 3.05 -10.12 -2.18
CA THR A 132 2.32 -10.62 -3.35
C THR A 132 3.21 -11.49 -4.23
N MET A 133 4.42 -11.03 -4.56
CA MET A 133 5.38 -11.81 -5.35
C MET A 133 5.76 -13.11 -4.64
N GLY A 134 5.91 -13.06 -3.31
CA GLY A 134 6.22 -14.21 -2.48
C GLY A 134 5.05 -15.20 -2.26
N GLN A 135 3.90 -15.02 -2.93
CA GLN A 135 2.85 -16.05 -3.00
C GLN A 135 3.20 -17.19 -3.95
N LEU A 136 4.14 -16.96 -4.85
CA LEU A 136 4.60 -17.93 -5.85
C LEU A 136 6.12 -18.11 -5.77
N ASP A 137 6.58 -19.31 -6.10
CA ASP A 137 8.01 -19.61 -6.18
C ASP A 137 8.66 -19.07 -7.48
N SER A 138 7.86 -18.88 -8.54
CA SER A 138 8.32 -18.38 -9.84
C SER A 138 7.14 -17.92 -10.71
N GLY A 139 7.43 -17.37 -11.89
CA GLY A 139 6.40 -17.00 -12.88
C GLY A 139 5.71 -15.67 -12.56
N ILE A 140 6.35 -14.80 -11.78
CA ILE A 140 5.88 -13.46 -11.53
C ILE A 140 6.99 -12.44 -11.82
N HIS A 141 6.68 -11.43 -12.64
CA HIS A 141 7.63 -10.46 -13.16
C HIS A 141 7.25 -9.07 -12.69
N LEU A 142 8.14 -8.40 -11.93
CA LEU A 142 7.93 -7.04 -11.45
C LEU A 142 8.14 -6.04 -12.58
N VAL A 143 7.24 -5.07 -12.66
CA VAL A 143 7.29 -3.91 -13.56
C VAL A 143 6.97 -2.67 -12.73
N GLU A 144 7.89 -1.69 -12.75
CA GLU A 144 7.71 -0.41 -12.03
C GLU A 144 7.26 0.71 -12.97
N ASP A 145 7.65 0.65 -14.24
CA ASP A 145 7.40 1.65 -15.27
C ASP A 145 7.19 1.02 -16.66
N VAL A 146 6.93 1.87 -17.67
CA VAL A 146 6.69 1.44 -19.05
C VAL A 146 7.94 0.80 -19.67
N GLU A 147 9.15 1.26 -19.32
CA GLU A 147 10.42 0.73 -19.83
C GLU A 147 10.67 -0.70 -19.34
N ASP A 148 10.22 -1.04 -18.15
CA ASP A 148 10.34 -2.39 -17.61
C ASP A 148 9.50 -3.41 -18.37
N VAL A 149 8.39 -2.98 -18.95
CA VAL A 149 7.54 -3.85 -19.78
C VAL A 149 8.36 -4.50 -20.90
N ALA A 150 9.29 -3.76 -21.50
CA ALA A 150 10.17 -4.27 -22.55
C ALA A 150 11.13 -5.37 -22.08
N LYS A 151 11.45 -5.41 -20.78
CA LYS A 151 12.40 -6.36 -20.17
C LYS A 151 11.75 -7.67 -19.73
N VAL A 152 10.42 -7.72 -19.59
CA VAL A 152 9.68 -8.92 -19.16
C VAL A 152 9.85 -10.03 -20.18
N GLN A 153 10.24 -11.22 -19.72
CA GLN A 153 10.42 -12.44 -20.55
C GLN A 153 9.68 -13.60 -19.88
N PRO A 154 8.36 -13.72 -20.08
CA PRO A 154 7.59 -14.83 -19.55
C PRO A 154 7.93 -16.10 -20.33
N ALA A 155 7.84 -17.25 -19.68
CA ALA A 155 8.05 -18.54 -20.36
C ALA A 155 6.95 -18.82 -21.39
N GLN A 156 5.76 -18.23 -21.17
CA GLN A 156 4.64 -18.29 -22.12
C GLN A 156 3.87 -16.98 -22.13
N THR A 157 3.46 -16.55 -23.32
CA THR A 157 2.73 -15.28 -23.51
C THR A 157 1.22 -15.45 -23.56
N GLU A 158 0.74 -16.67 -23.75
CA GLU A 158 -0.69 -16.97 -23.92
C GLU A 158 -1.45 -17.04 -22.59
N LEU A 159 -0.76 -17.46 -21.53
CA LEU A 159 -1.28 -17.55 -20.16
C LEU A 159 -0.56 -16.55 -19.26
N LEU A 160 -0.76 -15.28 -19.53
CA LEU A 160 -0.17 -14.18 -18.78
C LEU A 160 -1.29 -13.32 -18.16
N ALA A 161 -1.15 -12.93 -16.91
CA ALA A 161 -2.09 -12.08 -16.21
C ALA A 161 -1.41 -10.87 -15.57
N VAL A 162 -2.12 -9.76 -15.43
CA VAL A 162 -1.65 -8.58 -14.71
C VAL A 162 -2.26 -8.55 -13.32
N VAL A 163 -1.45 -8.21 -12.33
CA VAL A 163 -1.86 -7.83 -10.98
C VAL A 163 -1.14 -6.53 -10.60
N THR A 164 -1.74 -5.72 -9.73
CA THR A 164 -1.15 -4.45 -9.34
C THR A 164 -1.09 -4.27 -7.83
N GLN A 165 -0.13 -3.49 -7.36
CA GLN A 165 -0.12 -2.95 -6.01
C GLN A 165 -1.36 -2.06 -5.81
N THR A 166 -1.96 -2.11 -4.60
CA THR A 166 -3.25 -1.45 -4.34
C THR A 166 -3.15 0.07 -4.18
N THR A 167 -1.95 0.63 -4.06
CA THR A 167 -1.69 2.05 -3.74
C THR A 167 -0.93 2.81 -4.84
N LEU A 168 -1.00 2.34 -6.08
CA LEU A 168 -0.37 3.03 -7.22
C LEU A 168 -1.12 4.30 -7.62
N SER A 169 -0.45 5.15 -8.39
CA SER A 169 -1.11 6.16 -9.22
C SER A 169 -2.01 5.46 -10.23
N VAL A 170 -3.28 5.87 -10.29
CA VAL A 170 -4.25 5.29 -11.24
C VAL A 170 -3.83 5.56 -12.68
N ASP A 171 -3.35 6.77 -12.95
CA ASP A 171 -2.95 7.20 -14.28
C ASP A 171 -1.68 6.46 -14.74
N ASP A 172 -0.64 6.40 -13.88
CA ASP A 172 0.62 5.72 -14.21
C ASP A 172 0.40 4.21 -14.40
N ALA A 173 -0.43 3.58 -13.55
CA ALA A 173 -0.77 2.17 -13.70
C ALA A 173 -1.53 1.89 -15.02
N ALA A 174 -2.41 2.80 -15.44
CA ALA A 174 -3.13 2.68 -16.71
C ALA A 174 -2.18 2.73 -17.92
N GLU A 175 -1.15 3.59 -17.87
CA GLU A 175 -0.11 3.67 -18.92
C GLU A 175 0.70 2.38 -19.00
N ILE A 176 1.12 1.83 -17.84
CA ILE A 176 1.86 0.57 -17.81
C ILE A 176 0.98 -0.59 -18.33
N VAL A 177 -0.28 -0.68 -17.90
CA VAL A 177 -1.22 -1.71 -18.39
C VAL A 177 -1.41 -1.59 -19.91
N ALA A 178 -1.51 -0.38 -20.45
CA ALA A 178 -1.62 -0.16 -21.89
C ALA A 178 -0.37 -0.66 -22.64
N ALA A 179 0.83 -0.41 -22.11
CA ALA A 179 2.08 -0.92 -22.67
C ALA A 179 2.17 -2.45 -22.59
N VAL A 180 1.74 -3.05 -21.47
CA VAL A 180 1.66 -4.52 -21.32
C VAL A 180 0.72 -5.12 -22.36
N ARG A 181 -0.48 -4.54 -22.53
CA ARG A 181 -1.46 -4.99 -23.53
C ARG A 181 -0.92 -4.87 -24.95
N ALA A 182 -0.21 -3.79 -25.26
CA ALA A 182 0.40 -3.61 -26.58
C ALA A 182 1.46 -4.68 -26.88
N ARG A 183 2.24 -5.09 -25.88
CA ARG A 183 3.26 -6.11 -26.02
C ARG A 183 2.70 -7.55 -25.95
N PHE A 184 1.69 -7.77 -25.10
CA PHE A 184 1.07 -9.05 -24.84
C PHE A 184 -0.46 -8.96 -25.06
N PRO A 185 -0.94 -9.01 -26.32
CA PRO A 185 -2.36 -8.75 -26.63
C PRO A 185 -3.36 -9.71 -25.98
N GLN A 186 -2.91 -10.89 -25.53
CA GLN A 186 -3.76 -11.88 -24.86
C GLN A 186 -3.69 -11.82 -23.34
N VAL A 187 -2.94 -10.84 -22.78
CA VAL A 187 -2.81 -10.71 -21.35
C VAL A 187 -4.16 -10.56 -20.67
N ARG A 188 -4.36 -11.30 -19.60
CA ARG A 188 -5.57 -11.23 -18.80
C ARG A 188 -5.43 -10.10 -17.77
N GLU A 189 -6.31 -9.15 -17.85
CA GLU A 189 -6.45 -8.09 -16.85
C GLU A 189 -7.34 -8.55 -15.68
N PRO A 190 -7.18 -7.97 -14.48
CA PRO A 190 -8.05 -8.29 -13.36
C PRO A 190 -9.50 -7.88 -13.70
N LYS A 191 -10.47 -8.71 -13.27
CA LYS A 191 -11.92 -8.43 -13.51
C LYS A 191 -12.39 -7.15 -12.82
N GLN A 192 -11.76 -6.78 -11.74
CA GLN A 192 -11.94 -5.51 -11.03
C GLN A 192 -10.55 -4.95 -10.79
N GLN A 193 -10.39 -3.63 -10.88
CA GLN A 193 -9.11 -2.98 -10.63
C GLN A 193 -8.56 -3.41 -9.26
N ASP A 194 -7.26 -3.71 -9.20
CA ASP A 194 -6.59 -4.05 -7.94
C ASP A 194 -6.24 -2.81 -7.14
N ILE A 195 -6.07 -1.64 -7.78
CA ILE A 195 -5.93 -0.36 -7.07
C ILE A 195 -7.18 -0.16 -6.22
N CYS A 196 -7.01 -0.03 -4.91
CA CYS A 196 -8.12 -0.04 -3.99
C CYS A 196 -9.00 1.22 -4.14
N TYR A 197 -10.30 1.08 -3.86
CA TYR A 197 -11.26 2.19 -3.94
C TYR A 197 -10.82 3.41 -3.11
N ALA A 198 -10.18 3.18 -1.97
CA ALA A 198 -9.71 4.27 -1.11
C ALA A 198 -8.58 5.07 -1.77
N THR A 199 -7.68 4.41 -2.49
CA THR A 199 -6.63 5.06 -3.29
C THR A 199 -7.24 5.84 -4.44
N GLN A 200 -8.16 5.23 -5.20
CA GLN A 200 -8.82 5.89 -6.33
C GLN A 200 -9.60 7.13 -5.88
N ASN A 201 -10.49 6.98 -4.90
CA ASN A 201 -11.33 8.09 -4.41
C ASN A 201 -10.51 9.25 -3.85
N ARG A 202 -9.37 8.97 -3.18
CA ARG A 202 -8.48 10.04 -2.70
C ARG A 202 -7.76 10.76 -3.83
N GLN A 203 -7.30 10.04 -4.85
CA GLN A 203 -6.71 10.66 -6.04
C GLN A 203 -7.75 11.52 -6.76
N ASP A 204 -8.99 11.05 -6.91
CA ASP A 204 -10.06 11.84 -7.50
C ASP A 204 -10.38 13.10 -6.67
N ALA A 205 -10.39 12.99 -5.34
CA ALA A 205 -10.57 14.15 -4.47
C ALA A 205 -9.45 15.18 -4.63
N VAL A 206 -8.20 14.75 -4.74
CA VAL A 206 -7.05 15.65 -5.02
C VAL A 206 -7.18 16.28 -6.40
N LYS A 207 -7.55 15.52 -7.44
CA LYS A 207 -7.79 16.07 -8.80
C LYS A 207 -8.85 17.18 -8.81
N LEU A 208 -9.92 17.00 -8.02
CA LEU A 208 -10.98 18.01 -7.91
C LEU A 208 -10.57 19.22 -7.07
N MET A 209 -9.79 19.02 -6.01
CA MET A 209 -9.43 20.05 -5.06
C MET A 209 -8.26 20.91 -5.55
N SER A 210 -7.23 20.33 -6.16
CA SER A 210 -6.00 21.01 -6.55
C SER A 210 -6.24 22.31 -7.34
N PRO A 211 -7.12 22.38 -8.34
CA PRO A 211 -7.35 23.63 -9.08
C PRO A 211 -8.10 24.71 -8.29
N LEU A 212 -8.59 24.41 -7.09
CA LEU A 212 -9.40 25.32 -6.26
C LEU A 212 -8.60 25.95 -5.12
N VAL A 213 -7.35 25.52 -4.91
CA VAL A 213 -6.51 25.93 -3.77
C VAL A 213 -5.12 26.37 -4.23
N ASP A 214 -4.43 27.12 -3.38
CA ASP A 214 -3.09 27.63 -3.67
C ASP A 214 -1.98 26.66 -3.23
N VAL A 215 -2.29 25.82 -2.24
CA VAL A 215 -1.38 24.78 -1.72
C VAL A 215 -2.18 23.59 -1.21
N VAL A 216 -1.63 22.38 -1.35
CA VAL A 216 -2.20 21.15 -0.80
C VAL A 216 -1.31 20.61 0.33
N ILE A 217 -1.90 20.31 1.48
CA ILE A 217 -1.23 19.64 2.58
C ILE A 217 -1.74 18.19 2.68
N VAL A 218 -0.85 17.25 2.44
CA VAL A 218 -1.12 15.82 2.58
C VAL A 218 -0.70 15.38 3.99
N VAL A 219 -1.65 15.05 4.83
CA VAL A 219 -1.35 14.47 6.15
C VAL A 219 -1.10 12.97 6.00
N GLY A 220 0.15 12.57 6.15
CA GLY A 220 0.59 11.19 5.96
C GLY A 220 2.11 11.05 6.10
N SER A 221 2.61 9.82 6.09
CA SER A 221 4.03 9.53 6.32
C SER A 221 4.79 9.30 5.01
N PRO A 222 6.10 9.64 4.95
CA PRO A 222 6.95 9.44 3.76
C PRO A 222 7.03 7.98 3.29
N THR A 223 6.83 7.01 4.20
CA THR A 223 6.78 5.58 3.88
C THR A 223 5.48 5.17 3.18
N SER A 224 4.44 6.00 3.23
CA SER A 224 3.13 5.69 2.64
C SER A 224 3.12 5.94 1.13
N SER A 225 3.03 4.87 0.33
CA SER A 225 2.85 4.96 -1.12
C SER A 225 1.62 5.81 -1.48
N ASN A 226 0.46 5.58 -0.82
CA ASN A 226 -0.74 6.38 -1.05
C ASN A 226 -0.50 7.89 -0.82
N SER A 227 0.13 8.27 0.29
CA SER A 227 0.36 9.69 0.61
C SER A 227 1.30 10.35 -0.39
N ASN A 228 2.36 9.65 -0.80
CA ASN A 228 3.27 10.14 -1.83
C ASN A 228 2.53 10.37 -3.16
N ARG A 229 1.67 9.43 -3.58
CA ARG A 229 0.89 9.59 -4.82
C ARG A 229 -0.03 10.80 -4.78
N LEU A 230 -0.66 11.11 -3.63
CA LEU A 230 -1.53 12.29 -3.49
C LEU A 230 -0.73 13.59 -3.62
N ARG A 231 0.44 13.67 -2.96
CA ARG A 231 1.33 14.83 -3.09
C ARG A 231 1.80 15.03 -4.52
N GLU A 232 2.34 13.98 -5.14
CA GLU A 232 2.82 14.02 -6.52
C GLU A 232 1.73 14.37 -7.52
N LEU A 233 0.52 13.91 -7.30
CA LEU A 233 -0.62 14.23 -8.15
C LEU A 233 -0.96 15.72 -8.10
N ALA A 234 -0.99 16.33 -6.90
CA ALA A 234 -1.22 17.76 -6.76
C ALA A 234 -0.10 18.58 -7.44
N ASP A 235 1.16 18.20 -7.25
CA ASP A 235 2.31 18.83 -7.91
C ASP A 235 2.21 18.72 -9.45
N ARG A 236 1.86 17.56 -9.99
CA ARG A 236 1.64 17.35 -11.44
C ARG A 236 0.51 18.23 -12.01
N LEU A 237 -0.50 18.54 -11.18
CA LEU A 237 -1.61 19.43 -11.55
C LEU A 237 -1.25 20.92 -11.42
N GLY A 238 -0.03 21.23 -10.99
CA GLY A 238 0.51 22.57 -10.88
C GLY A 238 0.19 23.26 -9.55
N THR A 239 -0.32 22.54 -8.55
CA THR A 239 -0.57 23.06 -7.21
C THR A 239 0.52 22.56 -6.27
N PRO A 240 1.34 23.45 -5.65
CA PRO A 240 2.36 23.05 -4.68
C PRO A 240 1.79 22.16 -3.59
N ALA A 241 2.46 21.05 -3.28
CA ALA A 241 1.96 20.09 -2.31
C ALA A 241 3.05 19.64 -1.35
N TYR A 242 2.72 19.62 -0.06
CA TYR A 242 3.62 19.23 1.01
C TYR A 242 3.01 18.11 1.82
N MET A 243 3.88 17.22 2.34
CA MET A 243 3.45 16.12 3.19
C MET A 243 3.97 16.31 4.60
N VAL A 244 3.10 16.07 5.59
CA VAL A 244 3.39 16.21 7.01
C VAL A 244 2.83 15.01 7.79
N ASP A 245 3.59 14.52 8.76
CA ASP A 245 3.08 13.53 9.73
C ASP A 245 2.17 14.18 10.78
N SER A 246 2.45 15.44 11.13
CA SER A 246 1.75 16.18 12.17
C SER A 246 1.72 17.68 11.91
N ALA A 247 0.93 18.41 12.70
CA ALA A 247 0.89 19.87 12.65
C ALA A 247 2.24 20.54 13.01
N ALA A 248 3.12 19.84 13.72
CA ALA A 248 4.46 20.34 14.07
C ALA A 248 5.40 20.45 12.87
N ASP A 249 5.10 19.74 11.80
CA ASP A 249 5.90 19.69 10.58
C ASP A 249 5.52 20.75 9.56
N LEU A 250 4.47 21.56 9.87
CA LEU A 250 4.03 22.62 8.99
C LEU A 250 5.05 23.77 8.97
N ASP A 251 5.50 24.16 7.76
CA ASP A 251 6.35 25.32 7.57
C ASP A 251 5.47 26.55 7.24
N PRO A 252 5.51 27.61 8.08
CA PRO A 252 4.77 28.85 7.80
C PRO A 252 5.06 29.47 6.43
N ALA A 253 6.25 29.23 5.87
CA ALA A 253 6.63 29.73 4.55
C ALA A 253 5.74 29.19 3.42
N TRP A 254 5.16 28.00 3.57
CA TRP A 254 4.25 27.41 2.58
C TRP A 254 2.92 28.19 2.44
N PHE A 255 2.62 29.02 3.41
CA PHE A 255 1.34 29.76 3.49
C PHE A 255 1.51 31.25 3.19
N GLU A 256 2.72 31.72 2.86
CA GLU A 256 2.94 33.12 2.51
C GLU A 256 2.21 33.48 1.21
N GLY A 257 1.29 34.44 1.31
CA GLY A 257 0.45 34.87 0.17
C GLY A 257 -0.70 33.90 -0.18
N THR A 258 -0.85 32.80 0.55
CA THR A 258 -1.87 31.78 0.31
C THR A 258 -3.22 32.23 0.83
N LEU A 259 -4.26 32.13 0.00
CA LEU A 259 -5.66 32.42 0.37
C LEU A 259 -6.45 31.15 0.67
N LYS A 260 -6.14 30.05 -0.03
CA LYS A 260 -6.85 28.77 0.09
C LYS A 260 -5.86 27.63 0.28
N VAL A 261 -6.10 26.80 1.29
CA VAL A 261 -5.32 25.60 1.62
C VAL A 261 -6.21 24.38 1.47
N GLY A 262 -5.74 23.40 0.74
CA GLY A 262 -6.40 22.12 0.57
C GLY A 262 -5.82 21.01 1.46
#